data_e2f64aa54eb42893081a8378a6e0e286
#
_entry.id   e2f64aa54eb42893081a8378a6e0e286
#
_cell.length_a   1.000
_cell.length_b   1.000
_cell.length_c   1.000
_cell.angle_alpha   90.00
_cell.angle_beta   90.00
_cell.angle_gamma   90.00
#
_symmetry.space_group_name_H-M   'P 1'
#
loop_
_entity.id
_entity.type
_entity.pdbx_description
1 polymer ?
#
loop_
_entity_poly.entity_id
_entity_poly.type
_entity_poly.pdbx_seq_one_letter_code
_entity_poly.pdbx_strand_id
1 'polypeptide(L)'
;IAAIYRRFASGKSLADDFRQRFGQTLDEDELNKNHQIIIVAASLDDSTERIIAYLSERGVPINVLCFQVFTNGDEQLLSRAWLLDPVRAQISAAGVSDNKSEPWNGEFYCSYGHGESRSWTEAVEFGFICGGGGAWYSRTLQLLSPGDRVWVKVPGSGFVGVGRVTGHAEPALTFKVRTPEGEIPVLDVVKHGSYHREYSDDPERCEYFVSVEWLQTVPLEKAVQEIGMFGNQNTVCKPTTPKWRSTVERLKERFPNFDQGETGGYRVSV
;
A
#
# COMPACT_ATOMS: atom_id res chain seq x y z
N ILE A 1 -8.41 12.42 -20.15
CA ILE A 1 -9.05 11.12 -19.90
C ILE A 1 -10.57 11.34 -19.67
N ALA A 2 -11.00 12.22 -18.78
CA ALA A 2 -12.40 12.49 -18.46
C ALA A 2 -13.24 12.87 -19.70
N ALA A 3 -12.69 13.68 -20.63
CA ALA A 3 -13.37 14.04 -21.88
C ALA A 3 -13.55 12.84 -22.84
N ILE A 4 -12.58 11.94 -22.89
CA ILE A 4 -12.65 10.70 -23.68
C ILE A 4 -13.69 9.76 -23.05
N TYR A 5 -13.63 9.57 -21.74
CA TYR A 5 -14.58 8.73 -21.01
C TYR A 5 -16.03 9.16 -21.26
N ARG A 6 -16.31 10.46 -21.17
CA ARG A 6 -17.65 11.04 -21.39
C ARG A 6 -18.22 10.73 -22.77
N ARG A 7 -17.35 10.64 -23.81
CA ARG A 7 -17.76 10.24 -25.17
C ARG A 7 -18.24 8.80 -25.27
N PHE A 8 -17.59 7.89 -24.52
CA PHE A 8 -17.90 6.45 -24.57
C PHE A 8 -18.93 6.03 -23.51
N ALA A 9 -19.05 6.75 -22.41
CA ALA A 9 -19.94 6.44 -21.30
C ALA A 9 -21.27 7.23 -21.34
N SER A 10 -21.78 7.57 -22.53
CA SER A 10 -23.08 8.24 -22.72
C SER A 10 -23.26 9.50 -21.88
N GLY A 11 -22.21 10.30 -21.75
CA GLY A 11 -22.23 11.57 -21.02
C GLY A 11 -22.00 11.48 -19.52
N LYS A 12 -21.80 10.30 -18.96
CA LYS A 12 -21.52 10.13 -17.53
C LYS A 12 -20.16 10.68 -17.12
N SER A 13 -20.05 11.09 -15.86
CA SER A 13 -18.80 11.55 -15.27
C SER A 13 -17.91 10.37 -14.91
N LEU A 14 -16.63 10.41 -15.31
CA LEU A 14 -15.62 9.42 -14.90
C LEU A 14 -15.50 9.35 -13.37
N ALA A 15 -15.49 10.51 -12.70
CA ALA A 15 -15.33 10.58 -11.25
C ALA A 15 -16.53 9.95 -10.51
N ASP A 16 -17.75 10.17 -10.99
CA ASP A 16 -18.96 9.61 -10.37
C ASP A 16 -19.05 8.09 -10.58
N ASP A 17 -18.81 7.62 -11.80
CA ASP A 17 -18.81 6.18 -12.10
C ASP A 17 -17.67 5.46 -11.35
N PHE A 18 -16.50 6.10 -11.22
CA PHE A 18 -15.39 5.56 -10.43
C PHE A 18 -15.76 5.43 -8.95
N ARG A 19 -16.35 6.50 -8.38
CA ARG A 19 -16.81 6.47 -6.98
C ARG A 19 -17.88 5.40 -6.76
N GLN A 20 -18.85 5.30 -7.68
CA GLN A 20 -19.92 4.30 -7.58
C GLN A 20 -19.37 2.87 -7.64
N ARG A 21 -18.35 2.62 -8.50
CA ARG A 21 -17.82 1.28 -8.72
C ARG A 21 -16.79 0.84 -7.66
N PHE A 22 -15.97 1.78 -7.15
CA PHE A 22 -14.82 1.48 -6.29
C PHE A 22 -14.95 2.06 -4.88
N GLY A 23 -16.02 2.79 -4.57
CA GLY A 23 -16.24 3.41 -3.26
C GLY A 23 -15.24 4.52 -2.90
N GLN A 24 -14.41 4.96 -3.86
CA GLN A 24 -13.31 5.90 -3.66
C GLN A 24 -13.42 7.10 -4.60
N THR A 25 -12.90 8.25 -4.17
CA THR A 25 -12.78 9.42 -5.05
C THR A 25 -11.63 9.23 -6.03
N LEU A 26 -11.89 9.48 -7.32
CA LEU A 26 -10.86 9.46 -8.35
C LEU A 26 -9.90 10.63 -8.15
N ASP A 27 -8.61 10.34 -8.03
CA ASP A 27 -7.55 11.33 -8.14
C ASP A 27 -7.08 11.37 -9.60
N GLU A 28 -7.50 12.40 -10.35
CA GLU A 28 -7.13 12.53 -11.77
C GLU A 28 -5.63 12.72 -11.97
N ASP A 29 -4.92 13.27 -10.97
CA ASP A 29 -3.48 13.46 -11.03
C ASP A 29 -2.70 12.14 -10.85
N GLU A 30 -3.33 11.11 -10.29
CA GLU A 30 -2.75 9.77 -10.14
C GLU A 30 -3.03 8.85 -11.34
N LEU A 31 -3.92 9.26 -12.27
CA LEU A 31 -4.21 8.46 -13.46
C LEU A 31 -2.97 8.28 -14.35
N ASN A 32 -2.68 7.04 -14.69
CA ASN A 32 -1.54 6.61 -15.53
C ASN A 32 -0.15 6.86 -14.92
N LYS A 33 -0.02 7.27 -13.66
CA LYS A 33 1.30 7.41 -13.04
C LYS A 33 1.88 6.07 -12.57
N ASN A 34 1.01 5.12 -12.26
CA ASN A 34 1.39 3.83 -11.68
C ASN A 34 0.88 2.65 -12.53
N HIS A 35 0.88 2.78 -13.87
CA HIS A 35 0.53 1.66 -14.73
C HIS A 35 1.60 0.57 -14.66
N GLN A 36 1.16 -0.67 -14.81
CA GLN A 36 2.02 -1.84 -14.85
C GLN A 36 1.68 -2.67 -16.08
N ILE A 37 2.71 -3.20 -16.72
CA ILE A 37 2.58 -4.14 -17.82
C ILE A 37 2.78 -5.54 -17.25
N ILE A 38 1.74 -6.38 -17.32
CA ILE A 38 1.83 -7.79 -16.96
C ILE A 38 1.62 -8.62 -18.22
N ILE A 39 2.66 -9.35 -18.62
CA ILE A 39 2.58 -10.33 -19.69
C ILE A 39 2.15 -11.65 -19.07
N VAL A 40 1.14 -12.29 -19.64
CA VAL A 40 0.68 -13.61 -19.22
C VAL A 40 1.12 -14.62 -20.25
N ALA A 41 1.87 -15.65 -19.84
CA ALA A 41 2.42 -16.65 -20.74
C ALA A 41 2.43 -18.04 -20.08
N ALA A 42 2.47 -19.09 -20.90
CA ALA A 42 2.70 -20.45 -20.42
C ALA A 42 4.20 -20.75 -20.23
N SER A 43 5.04 -20.16 -21.06
CA SER A 43 6.49 -20.24 -21.01
C SER A 43 7.11 -19.02 -21.68
N LEU A 44 8.37 -18.75 -21.41
CA LEU A 44 9.19 -17.72 -22.03
C LEU A 44 10.44 -18.36 -22.61
N ASP A 45 10.96 -17.73 -23.65
CA ASP A 45 12.30 -18.01 -24.15
C ASP A 45 13.34 -17.13 -23.42
N ASP A 46 14.58 -17.57 -23.36
CA ASP A 46 15.69 -16.90 -22.66
C ASP A 46 15.91 -15.45 -23.14
N SER A 47 15.55 -15.16 -24.40
CA SER A 47 15.70 -13.82 -24.98
C SER A 47 14.66 -12.86 -24.41
N THR A 48 13.42 -13.32 -24.32
CA THR A 48 12.31 -12.57 -23.74
C THR A 48 12.52 -12.34 -22.25
N GLU A 49 12.99 -13.35 -21.50
CA GLU A 49 13.33 -13.19 -20.09
C GLU A 49 14.38 -12.10 -19.85
N ARG A 50 15.46 -12.11 -20.64
CA ARG A 50 16.50 -11.08 -20.56
C ARG A 50 16.01 -9.68 -20.89
N ILE A 51 15.14 -9.56 -21.91
CA ILE A 51 14.56 -8.27 -22.28
C ILE A 51 13.70 -7.71 -21.15
N ILE A 52 12.86 -8.55 -20.55
CA ILE A 52 11.98 -8.14 -19.46
C ILE A 52 12.77 -7.75 -18.22
N ALA A 53 13.77 -8.56 -17.83
CA ALA A 53 14.68 -8.23 -16.73
C ALA A 53 15.37 -6.88 -16.97
N TYR A 54 15.92 -6.67 -18.17
CA TYR A 54 16.57 -5.43 -18.57
C TYR A 54 15.63 -4.22 -18.51
N LEU A 55 14.39 -4.34 -19.00
CA LEU A 55 13.40 -3.26 -18.96
C LEU A 55 12.99 -2.94 -17.51
N SER A 56 12.78 -3.97 -16.69
CA SER A 56 12.43 -3.81 -15.28
C SER A 56 13.55 -3.12 -14.48
N GLU A 57 14.81 -3.51 -14.71
CA GLU A 57 15.99 -2.86 -14.08
C GLU A 57 16.12 -1.38 -14.45
N ARG A 58 15.57 -0.98 -15.60
CA ARG A 58 15.53 0.41 -16.08
C ARG A 58 14.24 1.14 -15.69
N GLY A 59 13.46 0.54 -14.79
CA GLY A 59 12.27 1.14 -14.23
C GLY A 59 11.03 1.12 -15.10
N VAL A 60 11.04 0.34 -16.18
CA VAL A 60 9.79 0.03 -16.88
C VAL A 60 9.00 -0.92 -15.99
N PRO A 61 7.76 -0.58 -15.57
CA PRO A 61 6.97 -1.41 -14.70
C PRO A 61 6.39 -2.61 -15.47
N ILE A 62 7.24 -3.56 -15.82
CA ILE A 62 6.92 -4.76 -16.58
C ILE A 62 7.30 -6.02 -15.80
N ASN A 63 6.43 -7.01 -15.86
CA ASN A 63 6.68 -8.34 -15.28
C ASN A 63 5.95 -9.41 -16.10
N VAL A 64 6.26 -10.67 -15.85
CA VAL A 64 5.59 -11.81 -16.47
C VAL A 64 5.01 -12.71 -15.40
N LEU A 65 3.77 -13.10 -15.62
CA LEU A 65 3.08 -14.13 -14.86
C LEU A 65 2.96 -15.39 -15.72
N CYS A 66 3.72 -16.41 -15.35
CA CYS A 66 3.66 -17.70 -16.02
C CYS A 66 2.59 -18.60 -15.37
N PHE A 67 1.75 -19.19 -16.20
CA PHE A 67 0.80 -20.22 -15.79
C PHE A 67 1.15 -21.57 -16.38
N GLN A 68 1.20 -22.61 -15.55
CA GLN A 68 1.39 -23.97 -15.99
C GLN A 68 0.24 -24.84 -15.46
N VAL A 69 -0.33 -25.65 -16.33
CA VAL A 69 -1.38 -26.60 -15.98
C VAL A 69 -0.76 -28.00 -15.91
N PHE A 70 -0.90 -28.64 -14.77
CA PHE A 70 -0.49 -30.02 -14.54
C PHE A 70 -1.74 -30.87 -14.41
N THR A 71 -1.70 -32.08 -14.99
CA THR A 71 -2.79 -33.07 -14.88
C THR A 71 -2.31 -34.20 -13.99
N ASN A 72 -3.09 -34.53 -12.96
CA ASN A 72 -2.87 -35.67 -12.08
C ASN A 72 -4.15 -36.51 -12.02
N GLY A 73 -4.25 -37.52 -12.86
CA GLY A 73 -5.48 -38.25 -13.06
C GLY A 73 -6.58 -37.37 -13.65
N ASP A 74 -7.71 -37.27 -12.96
CA ASP A 74 -8.85 -36.44 -13.35
C ASP A 74 -8.76 -35.00 -12.82
N GLU A 75 -7.74 -34.68 -12.02
CA GLU A 75 -7.53 -33.35 -11.45
C GLU A 75 -6.60 -32.50 -12.32
N GLN A 76 -6.95 -31.23 -12.48
CA GLN A 76 -6.08 -30.20 -13.10
C GLN A 76 -5.58 -29.24 -12.04
N LEU A 77 -4.26 -29.11 -11.96
CA LEU A 77 -3.58 -28.19 -11.05
C LEU A 77 -3.04 -27.02 -11.86
N LEU A 78 -3.39 -25.81 -11.47
CA LEU A 78 -2.86 -24.57 -12.04
C LEU A 78 -1.75 -24.04 -11.16
N SER A 79 -0.51 -24.02 -11.67
CA SER A 79 0.61 -23.34 -11.03
C SER A 79 0.78 -21.95 -11.62
N ARG A 80 1.17 -20.99 -10.80
CA ARG A 80 1.53 -19.65 -11.23
C ARG A 80 2.92 -19.26 -10.68
N ALA A 81 3.73 -18.62 -11.50
CA ALA A 81 5.04 -18.11 -11.11
C ALA A 81 5.29 -16.73 -11.73
N TRP A 82 5.85 -15.83 -10.96
CA TRP A 82 6.34 -14.55 -11.48
C TRP A 82 7.77 -14.70 -11.97
N LEU A 83 8.09 -14.08 -13.11
CA LEU A 83 9.47 -14.04 -13.65
C LEU A 83 10.39 -13.23 -12.73
N LEU A 84 9.93 -12.08 -12.28
CA LEU A 84 10.64 -11.20 -11.36
C LEU A 84 9.85 -11.12 -10.05
N ASP A 85 10.57 -10.94 -8.94
CA ASP A 85 9.90 -10.64 -7.67
C ASP A 85 9.03 -9.38 -7.84
N PRO A 86 7.70 -9.47 -7.65
CA PRO A 86 6.81 -8.34 -7.86
C PRO A 86 7.16 -7.13 -7.01
N VAL A 87 7.68 -7.34 -5.81
CA VAL A 87 8.09 -6.27 -4.90
C VAL A 87 9.30 -5.52 -5.45
N ARG A 88 10.29 -6.24 -5.96
CA ARG A 88 11.47 -5.63 -6.60
C ARG A 88 11.10 -4.86 -7.88
N ALA A 89 10.24 -5.44 -8.70
CA ALA A 89 9.77 -4.78 -9.92
C ALA A 89 9.03 -3.48 -9.61
N GLN A 90 8.24 -3.45 -8.52
CA GLN A 90 7.56 -2.24 -8.05
C GLN A 90 8.49 -1.18 -7.48
N ILE A 91 9.48 -1.59 -6.68
CA ILE A 91 10.48 -0.68 -6.11
C ILE A 91 11.26 0.00 -7.25
N SER A 92 11.66 -0.77 -8.27
CA SER A 92 12.35 -0.25 -9.44
C SER A 92 11.48 0.73 -10.23
N ALA A 93 10.20 0.42 -10.44
CA ALA A 93 9.26 1.29 -11.14
C ALA A 93 8.93 2.58 -10.36
N ALA A 94 8.78 2.50 -9.04
CA ALA A 94 8.51 3.67 -8.20
C ALA A 94 9.70 4.66 -8.18
N GLY A 95 10.94 4.17 -8.39
CA GLY A 95 12.14 5.00 -8.46
C GLY A 95 12.31 5.78 -9.77
N VAL A 96 11.62 5.42 -10.84
CA VAL A 96 11.88 5.94 -12.21
C VAL A 96 10.80 6.90 -12.71
N SER A 97 9.66 7.05 -12.02
CA SER A 97 8.55 7.89 -12.51
C SER A 97 8.87 9.40 -12.60
N ASP A 98 9.96 9.86 -12.00
CA ASP A 98 10.57 11.18 -12.24
C ASP A 98 12.04 10.97 -12.63
N ASN A 99 12.51 11.51 -13.73
CA ASN A 99 13.86 11.39 -14.33
C ASN A 99 15.05 11.73 -13.40
N LYS A 100 14.88 11.77 -12.09
CA LYS A 100 15.89 12.03 -11.06
C LYS A 100 15.64 11.11 -9.87
N SER A 101 16.30 9.96 -9.84
CA SER A 101 16.37 9.15 -8.62
C SER A 101 17.32 9.83 -7.63
N GLU A 102 16.88 9.97 -6.39
CA GLU A 102 17.68 10.46 -5.26
C GLU A 102 17.98 9.31 -4.28
N PRO A 103 19.02 9.42 -3.46
CA PRO A 103 19.20 8.49 -2.34
C PRO A 103 17.94 8.48 -1.47
N TRP A 104 17.53 7.29 -1.01
CA TRP A 104 16.40 7.19 -0.11
C TRP A 104 16.61 8.00 1.18
N ASN A 105 15.63 8.76 1.58
CA ASN A 105 15.70 9.72 2.69
C ASN A 105 15.40 9.10 4.07
N GLY A 106 15.23 7.78 4.17
CA GLY A 106 14.90 7.11 5.44
C GLY A 106 13.41 7.07 5.77
N GLU A 107 12.55 7.61 4.91
CA GLU A 107 11.11 7.74 5.16
C GLU A 107 10.31 6.82 4.26
N PHE A 108 9.43 6.00 4.85
CA PHE A 108 8.51 5.15 4.11
C PHE A 108 7.19 5.86 3.82
N TYR A 109 6.60 5.52 2.69
CA TYR A 109 5.23 5.85 2.34
C TYR A 109 4.34 4.65 2.55
N CYS A 110 3.13 4.86 3.11
CA CYS A 110 2.07 3.86 3.20
C CYS A 110 0.78 4.40 2.59
N SER A 111 0.20 3.65 1.65
CA SER A 111 -1.16 3.85 1.17
C SER A 111 -2.11 2.98 2.00
N TYR A 112 -2.90 3.60 2.87
CA TYR A 112 -3.83 2.91 3.75
C TYR A 112 -5.25 2.95 3.17
N GLY A 113 -5.77 1.80 2.77
CA GLY A 113 -7.16 1.69 2.32
C GLY A 113 -8.12 1.93 3.49
N HIS A 114 -9.02 2.89 3.35
CA HIS A 114 -10.09 3.12 4.33
C HIS A 114 -11.45 2.93 3.66
N GLY A 115 -12.37 2.23 4.33
CA GLY A 115 -13.72 1.91 3.82
C GLY A 115 -14.24 0.62 4.44
N GLU A 116 -14.94 -0.18 3.67
CA GLU A 116 -15.55 -1.43 4.15
C GLU A 116 -14.51 -2.47 4.61
N SER A 117 -13.33 -2.47 4.02
CA SER A 117 -12.29 -3.46 4.34
C SER A 117 -11.44 -3.07 5.55
N ARG A 118 -11.22 -1.78 5.82
CA ARG A 118 -10.29 -1.29 6.84
C ARG A 118 -10.76 0.03 7.43
N SER A 119 -10.46 0.26 8.70
CA SER A 119 -10.78 1.50 9.40
C SER A 119 -9.52 2.24 9.85
N TRP A 120 -9.37 3.50 9.42
CA TRP A 120 -8.28 4.36 9.91
C TRP A 120 -8.38 4.63 11.41
N THR A 121 -9.60 4.78 11.93
CA THR A 121 -9.83 5.00 13.35
C THR A 121 -9.31 3.82 14.19
N GLU A 122 -9.60 2.57 13.77
CA GLU A 122 -9.09 1.38 14.45
C GLU A 122 -7.57 1.24 14.32
N ALA A 123 -7.00 1.62 13.16
CA ALA A 123 -5.55 1.63 12.96
C ALA A 123 -4.86 2.59 13.96
N VAL A 124 -5.47 3.74 14.22
CA VAL A 124 -4.97 4.70 15.23
C VAL A 124 -5.17 4.16 16.63
N GLU A 125 -6.35 3.64 16.95
CA GLU A 125 -6.71 3.15 18.28
C GLU A 125 -5.80 1.99 18.72
N PHE A 126 -5.57 1.04 17.83
CA PHE A 126 -4.83 -0.18 18.14
C PHE A 126 -3.37 -0.18 17.71
N GLY A 127 -2.88 0.91 17.11
CA GLY A 127 -1.47 1.07 16.75
C GLY A 127 -0.98 0.13 15.66
N PHE A 128 -1.61 0.14 14.49
CA PHE A 128 -1.19 -0.69 13.36
C PHE A 128 -1.38 -0.02 11.99
N ILE A 129 -0.67 -0.53 11.00
CA ILE A 129 -1.02 -0.44 9.58
C ILE A 129 -1.21 -1.84 9.03
N CYS A 130 -1.98 -1.99 7.96
CA CYS A 130 -2.27 -3.31 7.39
C CYS A 130 -2.47 -3.27 5.88
N GLY A 131 -2.45 -4.46 5.28
CA GLY A 131 -2.70 -4.69 3.87
C GLY A 131 -2.97 -6.16 3.59
N GLY A 132 -3.92 -6.45 2.70
CA GLY A 132 -4.35 -7.80 2.36
C GLY A 132 -5.35 -7.81 1.20
N GLY A 133 -6.04 -8.92 1.03
CA GLY A 133 -6.90 -9.16 -0.13
C GLY A 133 -6.12 -9.59 -1.36
N GLY A 134 -4.85 -9.93 -1.21
CA GLY A 134 -3.94 -10.46 -2.22
C GLY A 134 -2.48 -10.23 -1.86
N ALA A 135 -1.63 -11.20 -2.20
CA ALA A 135 -0.18 -11.17 -1.90
C ALA A 135 0.54 -9.91 -2.40
N TRP A 136 0.00 -9.25 -3.41
CA TRP A 136 0.47 -7.97 -3.92
C TRP A 136 0.44 -6.87 -2.85
N TYR A 137 -0.62 -6.78 -2.06
CA TYR A 137 -0.81 -5.74 -1.06
C TYR A 137 -0.08 -6.05 0.26
N SER A 138 -0.02 -7.32 0.66
CA SER A 138 0.60 -7.73 1.92
C SER A 138 2.13 -7.78 1.85
N ARG A 139 2.71 -8.20 0.72
CA ARG A 139 4.17 -8.37 0.58
C ARG A 139 4.97 -7.08 0.80
N THR A 140 4.44 -5.92 0.41
CA THR A 140 5.16 -4.65 0.57
C THR A 140 5.28 -4.23 2.04
N LEU A 141 4.43 -4.74 2.94
CA LEU A 141 4.55 -4.53 4.39
C LEU A 141 5.86 -5.13 4.94
N GLN A 142 6.39 -6.19 4.33
CA GLN A 142 7.65 -6.81 4.72
C GLN A 142 8.90 -5.95 4.45
N LEU A 143 8.75 -4.81 3.77
CA LEU A 143 9.81 -3.81 3.63
C LEU A 143 10.09 -3.07 4.93
N LEU A 144 9.13 -3.09 5.86
CA LEU A 144 9.20 -2.38 7.12
C LEU A 144 9.93 -3.21 8.19
N SER A 145 10.74 -2.53 8.97
CA SER A 145 11.44 -3.08 10.13
C SER A 145 11.24 -2.19 11.36
N PRO A 146 11.30 -2.73 12.57
CA PRO A 146 11.24 -1.94 13.79
C PRO A 146 12.22 -0.76 13.76
N GLY A 147 11.72 0.43 14.10
CA GLY A 147 12.46 1.70 14.05
C GLY A 147 12.18 2.52 12.79
N ASP A 148 11.67 1.93 11.72
CA ASP A 148 11.34 2.65 10.50
C ASP A 148 10.22 3.67 10.73
N ARG A 149 10.32 4.83 10.07
CA ARG A 149 9.27 5.86 10.08
C ARG A 149 8.40 5.73 8.85
N VAL A 150 7.09 5.73 9.06
CA VAL A 150 6.09 5.58 8.00
C VAL A 150 5.11 6.74 7.98
N TRP A 151 4.92 7.33 6.80
CA TRP A 151 3.94 8.37 6.52
C TRP A 151 2.72 7.75 5.84
N VAL A 152 1.56 7.89 6.46
CA VAL A 152 0.34 7.23 6.00
C VAL A 152 -0.56 8.19 5.25
N LYS A 153 -0.93 7.80 4.04
CA LYS A 153 -1.92 8.48 3.19
C LYS A 153 -3.14 7.58 3.00
N VAL A 154 -4.31 8.14 3.22
CA VAL A 154 -5.58 7.52 2.82
C VAL A 154 -5.93 8.03 1.43
N PRO A 155 -6.05 7.16 0.41
CA PRO A 155 -6.45 7.55 -0.94
C PRO A 155 -7.75 8.34 -0.94
N GLY A 156 -7.79 9.43 -1.69
CA GLY A 156 -8.96 10.33 -1.76
C GLY A 156 -9.08 11.33 -0.60
N SER A 157 -8.40 11.13 0.53
CA SER A 157 -8.43 12.04 1.68
C SER A 157 -7.13 12.82 1.83
N GLY A 158 -5.97 12.16 1.84
CA GLY A 158 -4.68 12.81 2.05
C GLY A 158 -3.83 12.10 3.10
N PHE A 159 -2.75 12.75 3.55
CA PHE A 159 -1.90 12.22 4.62
C PHE A 159 -2.58 12.42 5.98
N VAL A 160 -2.64 11.35 6.74
CA VAL A 160 -3.40 11.26 8.00
C VAL A 160 -2.54 10.98 9.22
N GLY A 161 -1.27 10.63 9.03
CA GLY A 161 -0.42 10.37 10.18
C GLY A 161 1.01 9.98 9.83
N VAL A 162 1.81 9.98 10.87
CA VAL A 162 3.18 9.49 10.88
C VAL A 162 3.38 8.62 12.12
N GLY A 163 4.06 7.51 11.96
CA GLY A 163 4.34 6.59 13.05
C GLY A 163 5.69 5.91 12.91
N ARG A 164 6.11 5.26 13.99
CA ARG A 164 7.31 4.43 14.06
C ARG A 164 6.88 2.97 14.10
N VAL A 165 7.44 2.18 13.21
CA VAL A 165 7.23 0.73 13.17
C VAL A 165 7.85 0.09 14.43
N THR A 166 7.11 -0.79 15.09
CA THR A 166 7.54 -1.47 16.33
C THR A 166 7.60 -2.99 16.20
N GLY A 167 7.05 -3.56 15.12
CA GLY A 167 7.05 -4.99 14.85
C GLY A 167 7.21 -5.31 13.37
N HIS A 168 7.40 -6.57 13.05
CA HIS A 168 7.39 -7.06 11.67
C HIS A 168 5.97 -7.33 11.18
N ALA A 169 5.82 -7.53 9.87
CA ALA A 169 4.54 -7.90 9.28
C ALA A 169 4.12 -9.30 9.70
N GLU A 170 2.92 -9.43 10.28
CA GLU A 170 2.34 -10.69 10.73
C GLU A 170 0.95 -10.90 10.14
N PRO A 171 0.55 -12.16 9.82
CA PRO A 171 -0.80 -12.45 9.38
C PRO A 171 -1.83 -12.20 10.49
N ALA A 172 -3.06 -11.89 10.10
CA ALA A 172 -4.16 -11.54 11.01
C ALA A 172 -4.40 -12.55 12.15
N LEU A 173 -4.20 -13.84 11.90
CA LEU A 173 -4.42 -14.89 12.90
C LEU A 173 -3.43 -14.85 14.07
N THR A 174 -2.22 -14.36 13.85
CA THR A 174 -1.15 -14.32 14.87
C THR A 174 -0.95 -12.94 15.46
N PHE A 175 -1.33 -11.90 14.71
CA PHE A 175 -1.15 -10.52 15.13
C PHE A 175 -2.01 -10.16 16.34
N LYS A 176 -1.37 -9.58 17.34
CA LYS A 176 -2.01 -9.12 18.56
C LYS A 176 -1.83 -7.63 18.77
N VAL A 177 -2.82 -7.01 19.33
CA VAL A 177 -2.79 -5.60 19.73
C VAL A 177 -2.80 -5.47 21.24
N ARG A 178 -2.22 -4.39 21.75
CA ARG A 178 -2.22 -4.08 23.17
C ARG A 178 -3.50 -3.33 23.55
N THR A 179 -4.21 -3.84 24.54
CA THR A 179 -5.37 -3.20 25.14
C THR A 179 -5.15 -3.04 26.65
N PRO A 180 -6.00 -2.29 27.36
CA PRO A 180 -5.94 -2.22 28.84
C PRO A 180 -6.05 -3.58 29.52
N GLU A 181 -6.72 -4.55 28.88
CA GLU A 181 -6.89 -5.92 29.38
C GLU A 181 -5.70 -6.84 29.03
N GLY A 182 -4.75 -6.39 28.21
CA GLY A 182 -3.58 -7.15 27.77
C GLY A 182 -3.45 -7.27 26.26
N GLU A 183 -2.71 -8.25 25.80
CA GLU A 183 -2.56 -8.55 24.36
C GLU A 183 -3.73 -9.42 23.89
N ILE A 184 -4.48 -8.90 22.90
CA ILE A 184 -5.66 -9.55 22.33
C ILE A 184 -5.44 -9.72 20.81
N PRO A 185 -5.88 -10.86 20.20
CA PRO A 185 -5.87 -11.01 18.76
C PRO A 185 -6.58 -9.84 18.05
N VAL A 186 -5.98 -9.29 17.00
CA VAL A 186 -6.51 -8.09 16.33
C VAL A 186 -7.94 -8.30 15.84
N LEU A 187 -8.23 -9.49 15.31
CA LEU A 187 -9.56 -9.80 14.79
C LEU A 187 -10.66 -9.83 15.85
N ASP A 188 -10.33 -9.94 17.13
CA ASP A 188 -11.32 -9.94 18.22
C ASP A 188 -11.72 -8.52 18.64
N VAL A 189 -10.89 -7.53 18.34
CA VAL A 189 -11.13 -6.13 18.76
C VAL A 189 -11.62 -5.22 17.63
N VAL A 190 -11.17 -5.43 16.37
CA VAL A 190 -11.59 -4.61 15.23
C VAL A 190 -13.03 -4.94 14.81
N LYS A 191 -13.85 -3.89 14.58
CA LYS A 191 -15.31 -4.02 14.36
C LYS A 191 -15.80 -3.31 13.09
N HIS A 192 -15.06 -2.29 12.63
CA HIS A 192 -15.52 -1.42 11.56
C HIS A 192 -15.01 -1.83 10.18
N GLY A 193 -13.91 -2.60 10.10
CA GLY A 193 -13.40 -3.17 8.87
C GLY A 193 -13.60 -4.68 8.80
N SER A 194 -13.78 -5.23 7.58
CA SER A 194 -13.84 -6.69 7.38
C SER A 194 -12.48 -7.36 7.58
N TYR A 195 -11.37 -6.66 7.27
CA TYR A 195 -9.98 -7.13 7.34
C TYR A 195 -9.77 -8.51 6.69
N HIS A 196 -10.54 -8.78 5.62
CA HIS A 196 -10.50 -10.05 4.87
C HIS A 196 -10.59 -11.29 5.77
N ARG A 197 -11.44 -11.25 6.81
CA ARG A 197 -11.61 -12.34 7.80
C ARG A 197 -11.94 -13.68 7.13
N GLU A 198 -12.67 -13.64 6.01
CA GLU A 198 -13.05 -14.80 5.23
C GLU A 198 -11.85 -15.53 4.61
N TYR A 199 -10.68 -14.88 4.57
CA TYR A 199 -9.44 -15.43 4.03
C TYR A 199 -8.33 -15.55 5.08
N SER A 200 -8.66 -15.51 6.37
CA SER A 200 -7.67 -15.50 7.45
C SER A 200 -6.71 -16.70 7.42
N ASP A 201 -7.18 -17.86 6.95
CA ASP A 201 -6.39 -19.09 6.82
C ASP A 201 -5.57 -19.18 5.51
N ASP A 202 -5.76 -18.24 4.57
CA ASP A 202 -5.06 -18.20 3.29
C ASP A 202 -3.89 -17.18 3.34
N PRO A 203 -2.63 -17.62 3.42
CA PRO A 203 -1.48 -16.71 3.52
C PRO A 203 -1.32 -15.76 2.33
N GLU A 204 -1.90 -16.07 1.17
CA GLU A 204 -1.85 -15.19 0.00
C GLU A 204 -2.94 -14.12 -0.01
N ARG A 205 -4.05 -14.35 0.71
CA ARG A 205 -5.24 -13.51 0.68
C ARG A 205 -5.55 -12.85 2.02
N CYS A 206 -5.02 -13.38 3.12
CA CYS A 206 -5.28 -12.83 4.45
C CYS A 206 -4.72 -11.40 4.58
N GLU A 207 -5.23 -10.70 5.58
CA GLU A 207 -4.69 -9.41 5.99
C GLU A 207 -3.40 -9.62 6.78
N TYR A 208 -2.39 -8.79 6.51
CA TYR A 208 -1.16 -8.69 7.30
C TYR A 208 -1.14 -7.37 8.03
N PHE A 209 -0.63 -7.37 9.24
CA PHE A 209 -0.55 -6.22 10.13
C PHE A 209 0.89 -5.94 10.50
N VAL A 210 1.20 -4.67 10.72
CA VAL A 210 2.48 -4.19 11.25
C VAL A 210 2.18 -3.25 12.42
N SER A 211 2.77 -3.52 13.58
CA SER A 211 2.62 -2.66 14.75
C SER A 211 3.29 -1.31 14.54
N VAL A 212 2.60 -0.24 14.90
CA VAL A 212 3.07 1.13 14.75
C VAL A 212 2.78 1.92 16.04
N GLU A 213 3.78 2.60 16.55
CA GLU A 213 3.62 3.66 17.52
C GLU A 213 3.35 4.97 16.76
N TRP A 214 2.15 5.54 16.96
CA TRP A 214 1.79 6.78 16.29
C TRP A 214 2.48 7.97 16.95
N LEU A 215 3.27 8.71 16.18
CA LEU A 215 3.92 9.96 16.61
C LEU A 215 2.95 11.13 16.52
N GLN A 216 2.19 11.18 15.42
CA GLN A 216 1.09 12.14 15.25
C GLN A 216 0.10 11.63 14.22
N THR A 217 -1.19 11.77 14.51
CA THR A 217 -2.29 11.43 13.60
C THR A 217 -3.32 12.54 13.54
N VAL A 218 -4.10 12.53 12.46
CA VAL A 218 -5.28 13.37 12.30
C VAL A 218 -6.47 12.54 11.81
N PRO A 219 -7.71 12.92 12.15
CA PRO A 219 -8.88 12.29 11.56
C PRO A 219 -8.96 12.59 10.05
N LEU A 220 -9.73 11.79 9.33
CA LEU A 220 -9.82 11.87 7.85
C LEU A 220 -10.21 13.25 7.33
N GLU A 221 -11.09 13.94 8.05
CA GLU A 221 -11.57 15.29 7.69
C GLU A 221 -10.47 16.35 7.77
N LYS A 222 -9.40 16.06 8.51
CA LYS A 222 -8.22 16.92 8.67
C LYS A 222 -7.00 16.41 7.91
N ALA A 223 -7.19 15.43 7.03
CA ALA A 223 -6.11 14.88 6.22
C ALA A 223 -5.40 15.98 5.41
N VAL A 224 -4.08 15.90 5.35
CA VAL A 224 -3.26 16.87 4.62
C VAL A 224 -3.20 16.46 3.16
N GLN A 225 -3.82 17.28 2.31
CA GLN A 225 -3.80 17.08 0.86
C GLN A 225 -3.45 18.41 0.19
N GLU A 226 -2.34 18.43 -0.52
CA GLU A 226 -1.87 19.60 -1.26
C GLU A 226 -1.41 19.18 -2.67
N ILE A 227 -1.59 20.07 -3.65
CA ILE A 227 -1.16 19.81 -5.03
C ILE A 227 0.33 19.47 -5.06
N GLY A 228 0.69 18.47 -5.82
CA GLY A 228 2.06 18.03 -6.01
C GLY A 228 2.63 17.14 -4.90
N MET A 229 1.85 16.76 -3.89
CA MET A 229 2.29 15.73 -2.93
C MET A 229 2.41 14.36 -3.58
N PHE A 230 3.30 13.53 -3.04
CA PHE A 230 3.53 12.16 -3.50
C PHE A 230 2.31 11.27 -3.23
N GLY A 231 2.07 10.34 -4.16
CA GLY A 231 1.10 9.26 -4.01
C GLY A 231 1.61 8.02 -4.73
N ASN A 232 1.24 6.86 -4.22
CA ASN A 232 1.52 5.57 -4.81
C ASN A 232 0.43 4.57 -4.39
N GLN A 233 0.13 3.59 -5.22
CA GLN A 233 -0.91 2.58 -4.94
C GLN A 233 -0.40 1.41 -4.11
N ASN A 234 0.92 1.24 -3.98
CA ASN A 234 1.49 0.20 -3.14
C ASN A 234 1.15 0.45 -1.67
N THR A 235 0.85 -0.61 -0.94
CA THR A 235 0.60 -0.50 0.50
C THR A 235 1.77 0.16 1.19
N VAL A 236 3.01 -0.27 0.91
CA VAL A 236 4.24 0.38 1.41
C VAL A 236 5.23 0.53 0.28
N CYS A 237 5.97 1.63 0.24
CA CYS A 237 7.12 1.78 -0.64
C CYS A 237 8.22 2.66 -0.04
N LYS A 238 9.42 2.54 -0.62
CA LYS A 238 10.62 3.34 -0.38
C LYS A 238 10.80 4.34 -1.52
N PRO A 239 10.16 5.50 -1.53
CA PRO A 239 10.30 6.40 -2.66
C PRO A 239 11.66 7.08 -2.68
N THR A 240 12.26 7.17 -3.88
CA THR A 240 13.57 7.79 -4.13
C THR A 240 13.45 8.97 -5.10
N THR A 241 12.34 9.70 -5.06
CA THR A 241 12.05 10.80 -5.97
C THR A 241 12.14 12.16 -5.28
N PRO A 242 12.54 13.23 -5.98
CA PRO A 242 12.49 14.60 -5.46
C PRO A 242 11.11 14.98 -4.94
N LYS A 243 10.05 14.48 -5.59
CA LYS A 243 8.66 14.68 -5.17
C LYS A 243 8.40 14.13 -3.77
N TRP A 244 8.94 12.94 -3.45
CA TRP A 244 8.80 12.37 -2.12
C TRP A 244 9.53 13.19 -1.07
N ARG A 245 10.77 13.57 -1.34
CA ARG A 245 11.55 14.44 -0.44
C ARG A 245 10.80 15.73 -0.12
N SER A 246 10.33 16.43 -1.16
CA SER A 246 9.54 17.66 -0.98
C SER A 246 8.22 17.41 -0.24
N THR A 247 7.57 16.27 -0.46
CA THR A 247 6.37 15.89 0.28
C THR A 247 6.67 15.70 1.77
N VAL A 248 7.73 14.98 2.12
CA VAL A 248 8.13 14.77 3.52
C VAL A 248 8.49 16.07 4.21
N GLU A 249 9.22 16.98 3.55
CA GLU A 249 9.53 18.30 4.08
C GLU A 249 8.25 19.06 4.47
N ARG A 250 7.27 19.10 3.58
CA ARG A 250 5.97 19.74 3.83
C ARG A 250 5.17 19.03 4.93
N LEU A 251 5.21 17.70 4.97
CA LEU A 251 4.55 16.93 6.01
C LEU A 251 5.15 17.16 7.40
N LYS A 252 6.45 17.34 7.51
CA LYS A 252 7.12 17.68 8.78
C LYS A 252 6.63 19.01 9.36
N GLU A 253 6.26 19.97 8.51
CA GLU A 253 5.63 21.23 8.95
C GLU A 253 4.20 21.02 9.46
N ARG A 254 3.44 20.09 8.87
CA ARG A 254 2.06 19.76 9.22
C ARG A 254 1.93 18.81 10.41
N PHE A 255 2.93 17.97 10.61
CA PHE A 255 3.03 16.98 11.69
C PHE A 255 4.30 17.24 12.53
N PRO A 256 4.35 18.31 13.32
CA PRO A 256 5.57 18.75 14.02
C PRO A 256 6.09 17.73 15.05
N ASN A 257 5.25 16.79 15.50
CA ASN A 257 5.64 15.74 16.44
C ASN A 257 6.26 14.51 15.78
N PHE A 258 6.55 14.56 14.48
CA PHE A 258 7.03 13.43 13.67
C PHE A 258 8.33 12.79 14.18
N ASP A 259 9.09 13.45 15.03
CA ASP A 259 10.39 13.00 15.55
C ASP A 259 10.44 12.93 17.09
N GLN A 260 9.29 13.03 17.76
CA GLN A 260 9.26 12.88 19.21
C GLN A 260 9.46 11.39 19.55
N GLY A 261 10.69 11.05 19.99
CA GLY A 261 10.98 9.80 20.65
C GLY A 261 10.33 9.76 22.03
N GLU A 262 10.08 8.54 22.54
CA GLU A 262 9.46 8.23 23.82
C GLU A 262 9.74 9.25 24.94
N THR A 263 8.84 10.16 25.14
CA THR A 263 8.69 10.85 26.43
C THR A 263 7.21 10.87 26.77
N GLY A 264 6.83 9.83 27.50
CA GLY A 264 5.76 9.81 28.47
C GLY A 264 4.37 10.27 28.07
N GLY A 265 3.41 9.35 28.11
CA GLY A 265 2.07 9.62 28.60
C GLY A 265 1.03 10.03 27.57
N TYR A 266 0.09 9.15 27.36
CA TYR A 266 -1.22 9.39 26.77
C TYR A 266 -1.77 10.78 27.12
N ARG A 267 -1.93 11.66 26.13
CA ARG A 267 -2.89 12.75 26.19
C ARG A 267 -3.89 12.54 25.05
N VAL A 268 -4.98 11.88 25.40
CA VAL A 268 -6.25 12.00 24.67
C VAL A 268 -6.74 13.44 24.93
N SER A 269 -6.67 14.29 23.92
CA SER A 269 -7.41 15.56 23.95
C SER A 269 -8.79 15.28 23.37
N VAL A 270 -9.79 15.45 24.23
CA VAL A 270 -11.23 15.41 23.95
C VAL A 270 -11.62 16.52 22.97
#